data_d4d41abbf571a9da58361ae69c17e606
#
_entry.id   d4d41abbf571a9da58361ae69c17e606
#
_cell.length_a   1.000
_cell.length_b   1.000
_cell.length_c   1.000
_cell.angle_alpha   90.00
_cell.angle_beta   90.00
_cell.angle_gamma   90.00
#
_symmetry.space_group_name_H-M   'P 1'
#
loop_
_entity.id
_entity.type
_entity.pdbx_description
1 polymer ?
#
loop_
_entity_poly.entity_id
_entity_poly.type
_entity_poly.pdbx_seq_one_letter_code
_entity_poly.pdbx_strand_id
1 'polypeptide(L)'
;MISEKEEEILEATINVFKRKGLKFTMDDIAKELSISKKTIYKVFDNKETMFLCMVDYCFDKIDNEKNKMLIDDNLSTLDKITAILSSLPESYRSIDFDKLYVLKKEYPLVYERVENRLESGWENTIALLKQGINEGVVKPVNLQIFKTMFEVTLEQFFKRDVLVKNNISYNEALDSVVDIMINGIAK
;
A
#
# COMPACT_ATOMS: atom_id res chain seq x y z
N MET A 1 -11.75 -5.91 15.26
CA MET A 1 -11.25 -4.55 15.62
C MET A 1 -9.96 -4.74 16.39
N ILE A 2 -8.88 -4.09 16.00
CA ILE A 2 -7.63 -4.05 16.74
C ILE A 2 -7.83 -3.25 18.03
N SER A 3 -7.13 -3.61 19.11
CA SER A 3 -7.17 -2.87 20.38
C SER A 3 -6.35 -1.56 20.24
N GLU A 4 -6.65 -0.58 21.09
CA GLU A 4 -5.89 0.67 21.17
C GLU A 4 -4.38 0.42 21.37
N LYS A 5 -4.04 -0.60 22.16
CA LYS A 5 -2.64 -0.97 22.41
C LYS A 5 -1.96 -1.62 21.20
N GLU A 6 -2.68 -2.41 20.42
CA GLU A 6 -2.19 -2.94 19.14
C GLU A 6 -1.93 -1.81 18.16
N GLU A 7 -2.87 -0.87 18.02
CA GLU A 7 -2.74 0.27 17.14
C GLU A 7 -1.52 1.13 17.51
N GLU A 8 -1.34 1.45 18.78
CA GLU A 8 -0.18 2.20 19.28
C GLU A 8 1.16 1.52 18.92
N ILE A 9 1.24 0.19 19.08
CA ILE A 9 2.44 -0.58 18.72
C ILE A 9 2.66 -0.61 17.20
N LEU A 10 1.59 -0.76 16.40
CA LEU A 10 1.69 -0.77 14.95
C LEU A 10 2.14 0.58 14.39
N GLU A 11 1.61 1.70 14.89
CA GLU A 11 2.05 3.05 14.51
C GLU A 11 3.53 3.29 14.86
N ALA A 12 3.96 2.89 16.06
CA ALA A 12 5.37 2.95 16.44
C ALA A 12 6.24 2.06 15.55
N THR A 13 5.75 0.88 15.17
CA THR A 13 6.44 -0.03 14.25
C THR A 13 6.64 0.63 12.88
N ILE A 14 5.63 1.28 12.34
CA ILE A 14 5.71 2.02 11.07
C ILE A 14 6.74 3.14 11.18
N ASN A 15 6.75 3.91 12.28
CA ASN A 15 7.72 4.99 12.48
C ASN A 15 9.17 4.47 12.58
N VAL A 16 9.37 3.35 13.26
CA VAL A 16 10.69 2.69 13.30
C VAL A 16 11.07 2.12 11.94
N PHE A 17 10.12 1.51 11.23
CA PHE A 17 10.33 0.96 9.89
C PHE A 17 10.75 2.05 8.88
N LYS A 18 10.16 3.25 8.92
CA LYS A 18 10.57 4.40 8.09
C LYS A 18 12.06 4.72 8.24
N ARG A 19 12.59 4.61 9.46
CA ARG A 19 14.00 4.95 9.75
C ARG A 19 14.96 3.81 9.49
N LYS A 20 14.54 2.55 9.73
CA LYS A 20 15.42 1.36 9.75
C LYS A 20 15.15 0.34 8.65
N GLY A 21 14.04 0.49 7.92
CA GLY A 21 13.60 -0.49 6.95
C GLY A 21 13.45 -1.87 7.59
N LEU A 22 13.74 -2.93 6.84
CA LEU A 22 13.61 -4.33 7.28
C LEU A 22 14.50 -4.69 8.50
N LYS A 23 15.50 -3.87 8.84
CA LYS A 23 16.41 -4.12 9.98
C LYS A 23 15.84 -3.70 11.34
N PHE A 24 14.61 -3.21 11.41
CA PHE A 24 13.97 -2.87 12.68
C PHE A 24 13.89 -4.08 13.63
N THR A 25 13.88 -3.80 14.92
CA THR A 25 13.85 -4.83 15.99
C THR A 25 12.74 -4.51 17.00
N MET A 26 12.34 -5.54 17.78
CA MET A 26 11.42 -5.36 18.91
C MET A 26 11.96 -4.39 19.96
N ASP A 27 13.30 -4.30 20.12
CA ASP A 27 13.92 -3.31 21.01
C ASP A 27 13.75 -1.89 20.54
N ASP A 28 13.79 -1.68 19.22
CA ASP A 28 13.62 -0.35 18.66
C ASP A 28 12.20 0.17 18.92
N ILE A 29 11.21 -0.70 18.78
CA ILE A 29 9.80 -0.37 19.04
C ILE A 29 9.56 -0.14 20.54
N ALA A 30 10.16 -0.99 21.39
CA ALA A 30 10.07 -0.82 22.85
C ALA A 30 10.64 0.53 23.30
N LYS A 31 11.76 0.95 22.71
CA LYS A 31 12.39 2.27 22.95
C LYS A 31 11.51 3.41 22.43
N GLU A 32 10.94 3.28 21.24
CA GLU A 32 10.06 4.28 20.63
C GLU A 32 8.87 4.60 21.54
N LEU A 33 8.26 3.56 22.12
CA LEU A 33 7.11 3.68 23.01
C LEU A 33 7.47 3.88 24.49
N SER A 34 8.76 3.82 24.85
CA SER A 34 9.19 3.84 26.24
C SER A 34 8.54 2.72 27.10
N ILE A 35 8.34 1.53 26.51
CA ILE A 35 7.74 0.36 27.18
C ILE A 35 8.74 -0.82 27.21
N SER A 36 8.40 -1.86 27.99
CA SER A 36 9.21 -3.08 27.98
C SER A 36 8.91 -3.95 26.75
N LYS A 37 9.93 -4.67 26.24
CA LYS A 37 9.74 -5.73 25.24
C LYS A 37 8.64 -6.73 25.65
N LYS A 38 8.57 -7.06 26.95
CA LYS A 38 7.56 -7.98 27.48
C LYS A 38 6.14 -7.46 27.21
N THR A 39 5.96 -6.15 27.21
CA THR A 39 4.65 -5.52 26.88
C THR A 39 4.29 -5.76 25.43
N ILE A 40 5.25 -5.63 24.49
CA ILE A 40 5.02 -5.90 23.07
C ILE A 40 4.72 -7.39 22.85
N TYR A 41 5.51 -8.28 23.46
CA TYR A 41 5.31 -9.73 23.34
C TYR A 41 3.99 -10.27 23.98
N LYS A 42 3.29 -9.46 24.77
CA LYS A 42 1.92 -9.79 25.21
C LYS A 42 0.87 -9.57 24.12
N VAL A 43 1.20 -8.79 23.10
CA VAL A 43 0.30 -8.41 22.00
C VAL A 43 0.69 -9.16 20.71
N PHE A 44 1.98 -9.27 20.43
CA PHE A 44 2.51 -9.92 19.24
C PHE A 44 3.55 -10.98 19.63
N ASP A 45 3.32 -12.24 19.27
CA ASP A 45 4.17 -13.38 19.64
C ASP A 45 5.62 -13.22 19.16
N ASN A 46 5.82 -12.61 18.01
CA ASN A 46 7.14 -12.40 17.40
C ASN A 46 7.13 -11.24 16.40
N LYS A 47 8.32 -10.90 15.88
CA LYS A 47 8.49 -9.84 14.90
C LYS A 47 7.71 -10.08 13.60
N GLU A 48 7.67 -11.33 13.10
CA GLU A 48 7.01 -11.65 11.84
C GLU A 48 5.49 -11.46 11.95
N THR A 49 4.88 -11.96 13.03
CA THR A 49 3.44 -11.74 13.32
C THR A 49 3.12 -10.25 13.39
N MET A 50 3.93 -9.47 14.10
CA MET A 50 3.74 -8.02 14.19
C MET A 50 3.91 -7.35 12.82
N PHE A 51 4.85 -7.81 12.00
CA PHE A 51 5.06 -7.28 10.65
C PHE A 51 3.88 -7.61 9.72
N LEU A 52 3.31 -8.82 9.81
CA LEU A 52 2.08 -9.17 9.09
C LEU A 52 0.91 -8.26 9.48
N CYS A 53 0.71 -8.05 10.78
CA CYS A 53 -0.32 -7.13 11.28
C CYS A 53 -0.06 -5.67 10.84
N MET A 54 1.20 -5.24 10.78
CA MET A 54 1.57 -3.92 10.27
C MET A 54 1.18 -3.77 8.79
N VAL A 55 1.43 -4.79 7.96
CA VAL A 55 1.02 -4.78 6.55
C VAL A 55 -0.50 -4.63 6.44
N ASP A 56 -1.26 -5.47 7.14
CA ASP A 56 -2.73 -5.37 7.13
C ASP A 56 -3.21 -3.99 7.57
N TYR A 57 -2.67 -3.47 8.66
CA TYR A 57 -3.00 -2.14 9.16
C TYR A 57 -2.71 -1.02 8.14
N CYS A 58 -1.58 -1.11 7.43
CA CYS A 58 -1.24 -0.15 6.38
C CYS A 58 -2.25 -0.19 5.23
N PHE A 59 -2.61 -1.38 4.75
CA PHE A 59 -3.60 -1.54 3.70
C PHE A 59 -5.00 -1.10 4.13
N ASP A 60 -5.41 -1.38 5.37
CA ASP A 60 -6.69 -0.92 5.92
C ASP A 60 -6.77 0.62 5.97
N LYS A 61 -5.66 1.30 6.30
CA LYS A 61 -5.58 2.78 6.23
C LYS A 61 -5.71 3.27 4.78
N ILE A 62 -5.06 2.60 3.82
CA ILE A 62 -5.19 2.91 2.39
C ILE A 62 -6.65 2.74 1.95
N ASP A 63 -7.30 1.63 2.31
CA ASP A 63 -8.68 1.35 1.95
C ASP A 63 -9.66 2.36 2.58
N ASN A 64 -9.38 2.81 3.80
CA ASN A 64 -10.15 3.89 4.43
C ASN A 64 -10.02 5.22 3.67
N GLU A 65 -8.82 5.59 3.18
CA GLU A 65 -8.65 6.78 2.33
C GLU A 65 -9.38 6.62 0.99
N LYS A 66 -9.28 5.45 0.33
CA LYS A 66 -10.04 5.16 -0.89
C LYS A 66 -11.55 5.33 -0.69
N ASN A 67 -12.07 4.84 0.44
CA ASN A 67 -13.51 4.97 0.75
C ASN A 67 -13.94 6.44 0.93
N LYS A 68 -13.09 7.30 1.48
CA LYS A 68 -13.39 8.76 1.55
C LYS A 68 -13.46 9.38 0.15
N MET A 69 -12.55 9.00 -0.75
CA MET A 69 -12.54 9.50 -2.13
C MET A 69 -13.77 9.03 -2.93
N LEU A 70 -14.25 7.81 -2.67
CA LEU A 70 -15.45 7.26 -3.33
C LEU A 70 -16.70 8.11 -3.09
N ILE A 71 -16.86 8.62 -1.88
CA ILE A 71 -18.05 9.39 -1.45
C ILE A 71 -17.87 10.91 -1.59
N ASP A 72 -16.75 11.40 -2.10
CA ASP A 72 -16.53 12.83 -2.31
C ASP A 72 -17.24 13.29 -3.60
N ASP A 73 -18.33 14.03 -3.44
CA ASP A 73 -19.14 14.54 -4.55
C ASP A 73 -18.46 15.67 -5.36
N ASN A 74 -17.35 16.23 -4.86
CA ASN A 74 -16.57 17.25 -5.57
C ASN A 74 -15.64 16.66 -6.63
N LEU A 75 -15.38 15.35 -6.59
CA LEU A 75 -14.50 14.67 -7.54
C LEU A 75 -15.31 14.12 -8.72
N SER A 76 -14.83 14.35 -9.94
CA SER A 76 -15.35 13.66 -11.12
C SER A 76 -15.02 12.15 -11.04
N THR A 77 -15.73 11.33 -11.82
CA THR A 77 -15.46 9.88 -11.90
C THR A 77 -14.00 9.60 -12.26
N LEU A 78 -13.42 10.35 -13.19
CA LEU A 78 -12.00 10.18 -13.58
C LEU A 78 -11.06 10.58 -12.46
N ASP A 79 -11.34 11.68 -11.74
CA ASP A 79 -10.55 12.11 -10.59
C ASP A 79 -10.61 11.07 -9.45
N LYS A 80 -11.78 10.48 -9.19
CA LYS A 80 -11.95 9.40 -8.22
C LYS A 80 -11.10 8.17 -8.60
N ILE A 81 -11.13 7.74 -9.86
CA ILE A 81 -10.31 6.62 -10.34
C ILE A 81 -8.83 6.92 -10.13
N THR A 82 -8.37 8.10 -10.54
CA THR A 82 -6.98 8.55 -10.38
C THR A 82 -6.57 8.55 -8.90
N ALA A 83 -7.37 9.18 -8.05
CA ALA A 83 -7.09 9.31 -6.62
C ALA A 83 -7.03 7.93 -5.92
N ILE A 84 -7.93 7.00 -6.27
CA ILE A 84 -7.94 5.65 -5.69
C ILE A 84 -6.71 4.84 -6.11
N LEU A 85 -6.29 4.92 -7.38
CA LEU A 85 -5.12 4.22 -7.88
C LEU A 85 -3.81 4.79 -7.30
N SER A 86 -3.75 6.11 -7.08
CA SER A 86 -2.61 6.80 -6.44
C SER A 86 -2.69 6.78 -4.91
N SER A 87 -3.68 6.08 -4.32
CA SER A 87 -3.94 6.16 -2.88
C SER A 87 -2.79 5.60 -2.07
N LEU A 88 -2.03 6.50 -1.46
CA LEU A 88 -1.02 6.21 -0.46
C LEU A 88 -1.09 7.32 0.60
N PRO A 89 -1.45 7.00 1.87
CA PRO A 89 -1.51 8.00 2.93
C PRO A 89 -0.21 8.81 3.01
N GLU A 90 -0.33 10.12 3.23
CA GLU A 90 0.84 11.02 3.31
C GLU A 90 1.86 10.53 4.34
N SER A 91 1.37 9.96 5.44
CA SER A 91 2.23 9.35 6.45
C SER A 91 3.09 8.19 5.92
N TYR A 92 2.71 7.53 4.81
CA TYR A 92 3.46 6.40 4.22
C TYR A 92 4.36 6.82 3.08
N ARG A 93 4.18 8.02 2.50
CA ARG A 93 5.03 8.54 1.42
C ARG A 93 6.51 8.66 1.79
N SER A 94 6.82 8.74 3.11
CA SER A 94 8.20 8.76 3.63
C SER A 94 8.81 7.38 3.86
N ILE A 95 8.09 6.29 3.59
CA ILE A 95 8.62 4.92 3.70
C ILE A 95 9.51 4.65 2.49
N ASP A 96 10.75 4.17 2.75
CA ASP A 96 11.66 3.69 1.70
C ASP A 96 11.18 2.30 1.22
N PHE A 97 10.25 2.30 0.28
CA PHE A 97 9.76 1.07 -0.36
C PHE A 97 10.74 0.50 -1.39
N ASP A 98 11.75 1.28 -1.81
CA ASP A 98 12.65 0.92 -2.92
C ASP A 98 13.46 -0.35 -2.62
N LYS A 99 13.67 -0.66 -1.34
CA LYS A 99 14.43 -1.84 -0.88
C LYS A 99 13.54 -3.04 -0.55
N LEU A 100 12.22 -2.96 -0.75
CA LEU A 100 11.32 -4.08 -0.44
C LEU A 100 11.50 -5.29 -1.36
N TYR A 101 12.25 -5.18 -2.46
CA TYR A 101 12.60 -6.32 -3.31
C TYR A 101 13.33 -7.45 -2.55
N VAL A 102 13.94 -7.17 -1.39
CA VAL A 102 14.53 -8.19 -0.52
C VAL A 102 13.50 -8.86 0.40
N LEU A 103 12.27 -8.34 0.49
CA LEU A 103 11.21 -8.83 1.39
C LEU A 103 10.91 -10.30 1.15
N LYS A 104 10.80 -10.70 -0.12
CA LYS A 104 10.52 -12.10 -0.51
C LYS A 104 11.54 -13.07 0.05
N LYS A 105 12.81 -12.68 0.15
CA LYS A 105 13.90 -13.51 0.66
C LYS A 105 13.94 -13.53 2.19
N GLU A 106 13.75 -12.38 2.83
CA GLU A 106 13.93 -12.23 4.28
C GLU A 106 12.66 -12.52 5.08
N TYR A 107 11.48 -12.21 4.50
CA TYR A 107 10.17 -12.36 5.14
C TYR A 107 9.13 -12.87 4.12
N PRO A 108 9.22 -14.15 3.66
CA PRO A 108 8.37 -14.67 2.59
C PRO A 108 6.87 -14.60 2.91
N LEU A 109 6.46 -14.81 4.16
CA LEU A 109 5.05 -14.72 4.56
C LEU A 109 4.53 -13.27 4.52
N VAL A 110 5.38 -12.31 4.87
CA VAL A 110 5.03 -10.88 4.77
C VAL A 110 4.91 -10.47 3.30
N TYR A 111 5.80 -10.97 2.44
CA TYR A 111 5.73 -10.75 1.00
C TYR A 111 4.42 -11.29 0.42
N GLU A 112 4.06 -12.55 0.73
CA GLU A 112 2.78 -13.17 0.32
C GLU A 112 1.57 -12.35 0.80
N ARG A 113 1.62 -11.83 2.02
CA ARG A 113 0.57 -10.96 2.55
C ARG A 113 0.43 -9.67 1.72
N VAL A 114 1.53 -9.04 1.33
CA VAL A 114 1.53 -7.85 0.46
C VAL A 114 0.93 -8.19 -0.91
N GLU A 115 1.34 -9.31 -1.55
CA GLU A 115 0.76 -9.77 -2.81
C GLU A 115 -0.76 -9.93 -2.70
N ASN A 116 -1.24 -10.68 -1.70
CA ASN A 116 -2.67 -10.92 -1.48
C ASN A 116 -3.47 -9.62 -1.27
N ARG A 117 -2.89 -8.64 -0.56
CA ARG A 117 -3.53 -7.34 -0.34
C ARG A 117 -3.58 -6.50 -1.62
N LEU A 118 -2.56 -6.54 -2.47
CA LEU A 118 -2.53 -5.85 -3.76
C LEU A 118 -3.58 -6.42 -4.73
N GLU A 119 -3.80 -7.73 -4.71
CA GLU A 119 -4.78 -8.42 -5.57
C GLU A 119 -6.23 -8.24 -5.10
N SER A 120 -6.45 -7.79 -3.86
CA SER A 120 -7.78 -7.63 -3.25
C SER A 120 -8.32 -6.20 -3.37
N GLY A 121 -9.62 -6.02 -3.07
CA GLY A 121 -10.23 -4.68 -2.92
C GLY A 121 -10.47 -3.91 -4.22
N TRP A 122 -10.59 -4.61 -5.36
CA TRP A 122 -10.79 -3.99 -6.68
C TRP A 122 -12.25 -3.68 -7.03
N GLU A 123 -13.21 -4.16 -6.24
CA GLU A 123 -14.64 -4.07 -6.56
C GLU A 123 -15.07 -2.62 -6.84
N ASN A 124 -14.69 -1.70 -5.97
CA ASN A 124 -15.03 -0.29 -6.09
C ASN A 124 -14.32 0.38 -7.28
N THR A 125 -13.04 0.06 -7.50
CA THR A 125 -12.27 0.59 -8.64
C THR A 125 -12.86 0.11 -9.97
N ILE A 126 -13.22 -1.16 -10.06
CA ILE A 126 -13.89 -1.72 -11.25
C ILE A 126 -15.27 -1.10 -11.47
N ALA A 127 -16.03 -0.84 -10.40
CA ALA A 127 -17.32 -0.16 -10.50
C ALA A 127 -17.17 1.27 -11.05
N LEU A 128 -16.19 2.04 -10.56
CA LEU A 128 -15.89 3.39 -11.07
C LEU A 128 -15.42 3.37 -12.52
N LEU A 129 -14.58 2.42 -12.92
CA LEU A 129 -14.15 2.28 -14.32
C LEU A 129 -15.35 2.00 -15.25
N LYS A 130 -16.27 1.11 -14.83
CA LYS A 130 -17.52 0.87 -15.56
C LYS A 130 -18.39 2.13 -15.65
N GLN A 131 -18.51 2.87 -14.55
CA GLN A 131 -19.21 4.13 -14.52
C GLN A 131 -18.59 5.13 -15.50
N GLY A 132 -17.27 5.32 -15.47
CA GLY A 132 -16.56 6.23 -16.39
C GLY A 132 -16.68 5.85 -17.86
N ILE A 133 -16.76 4.54 -18.19
CA ILE A 133 -17.07 4.05 -19.54
C ILE A 133 -18.49 4.47 -19.94
N ASN A 134 -19.48 4.29 -19.06
CA ASN A 134 -20.88 4.66 -19.31
C ASN A 134 -21.07 6.18 -19.45
N GLU A 135 -20.35 6.97 -18.68
CA GLU A 135 -20.31 8.44 -18.76
C GLU A 135 -19.56 8.94 -20.01
N GLY A 136 -18.79 8.07 -20.66
CA GLY A 136 -18.00 8.41 -21.83
C GLY A 136 -16.69 9.16 -21.51
N VAL A 137 -16.27 9.24 -20.24
CA VAL A 137 -15.00 9.86 -19.82
C VAL A 137 -13.84 8.86 -19.82
N VAL A 138 -14.15 7.56 -19.84
CA VAL A 138 -13.19 6.47 -19.98
C VAL A 138 -13.47 5.72 -21.28
N LYS A 139 -12.42 5.37 -22.04
CA LYS A 139 -12.55 4.53 -23.25
C LYS A 139 -13.01 3.12 -22.87
N PRO A 140 -13.77 2.42 -23.73
CA PRO A 140 -14.01 1.00 -23.55
C PRO A 140 -12.69 0.21 -23.51
N VAL A 141 -12.38 -0.37 -22.36
CA VAL A 141 -11.16 -1.16 -22.13
C VAL A 141 -11.51 -2.49 -21.47
N ASN A 142 -10.65 -3.49 -21.63
CA ASN A 142 -10.78 -4.73 -20.88
C ASN A 142 -10.35 -4.47 -19.42
N LEU A 143 -11.33 -4.44 -18.51
CA LEU A 143 -11.09 -4.11 -17.09
C LEU A 143 -10.21 -5.14 -16.37
N GLN A 144 -10.27 -6.41 -16.78
CA GLN A 144 -9.40 -7.43 -16.21
C GLN A 144 -7.94 -7.21 -16.61
N ILE A 145 -7.70 -6.85 -17.88
CA ILE A 145 -6.35 -6.51 -18.35
C ILE A 145 -5.84 -5.25 -17.65
N PHE A 146 -6.69 -4.21 -17.51
CA PHE A 146 -6.34 -3.00 -16.79
C PHE A 146 -5.90 -3.30 -15.34
N LYS A 147 -6.73 -4.08 -14.61
CA LYS A 147 -6.41 -4.54 -13.26
C LYS A 147 -5.08 -5.28 -13.22
N THR A 148 -4.92 -6.30 -14.07
CA THR A 148 -3.70 -7.12 -14.11
C THR A 148 -2.45 -6.30 -14.42
N MET A 149 -2.52 -5.34 -15.34
CA MET A 149 -1.38 -4.45 -15.65
C MET A 149 -0.96 -3.63 -14.45
N PHE A 150 -1.90 -3.08 -13.69
CA PHE A 150 -1.61 -2.32 -12.48
C PHE A 150 -0.97 -3.22 -11.41
N GLU A 151 -1.61 -4.34 -11.07
CA GLU A 151 -1.15 -5.28 -10.04
C GLU A 151 0.25 -5.80 -10.33
N VAL A 152 0.47 -6.34 -11.54
CA VAL A 152 1.76 -6.89 -11.94
C VAL A 152 2.85 -5.81 -11.95
N THR A 153 2.52 -4.58 -12.34
CA THR A 153 3.49 -3.49 -12.34
C THR A 153 3.94 -3.16 -10.91
N LEU A 154 2.99 -2.99 -9.97
CA LEU A 154 3.32 -2.75 -8.56
C LEU A 154 4.08 -3.93 -7.95
N GLU A 155 3.65 -5.15 -8.24
CA GLU A 155 4.33 -6.36 -7.77
C GLU A 155 5.81 -6.42 -8.23
N GLN A 156 6.13 -5.97 -9.46
CA GLN A 156 7.50 -5.91 -9.93
C GLN A 156 8.38 -4.95 -9.11
N PHE A 157 7.81 -3.88 -8.54
CA PHE A 157 8.55 -2.98 -7.65
C PHE A 157 8.98 -3.68 -6.35
N PHE A 158 8.22 -4.69 -5.90
CA PHE A 158 8.56 -5.52 -4.74
C PHE A 158 9.38 -6.76 -5.08
N LYS A 159 9.37 -7.20 -6.35
CA LYS A 159 10.11 -8.39 -6.80
C LYS A 159 11.52 -8.09 -7.24
N ARG A 160 11.77 -6.90 -7.76
CA ARG A 160 13.01 -6.51 -8.43
C ARG A 160 13.56 -5.20 -7.88
N ASP A 161 14.85 -5.03 -8.05
CA ASP A 161 15.59 -3.80 -7.72
C ASP A 161 15.46 -2.70 -8.81
N VAL A 162 14.37 -2.73 -9.60
CA VAL A 162 14.17 -1.82 -10.73
C VAL A 162 14.15 -0.35 -10.32
N LEU A 163 13.51 -0.05 -9.19
CA LEU A 163 13.43 1.31 -8.66
C LEU A 163 14.82 1.79 -8.20
N VAL A 164 15.50 0.98 -7.40
CA VAL A 164 16.86 1.29 -6.91
C VAL A 164 17.86 1.48 -8.04
N LYS A 165 17.84 0.57 -9.04
CA LYS A 165 18.77 0.65 -10.19
C LYS A 165 18.58 1.91 -11.04
N ASN A 166 17.37 2.43 -11.10
CA ASN A 166 17.04 3.62 -11.88
C ASN A 166 16.94 4.90 -11.04
N ASN A 167 17.18 4.80 -9.72
CA ASN A 167 17.09 5.91 -8.77
C ASN A 167 15.71 6.59 -8.81
N ILE A 168 14.65 5.78 -8.85
CA ILE A 168 13.25 6.20 -8.86
C ILE A 168 12.65 5.83 -7.51
N SER A 169 12.00 6.76 -6.84
CA SER A 169 11.25 6.46 -5.60
C SER A 169 9.96 5.69 -5.90
N TYR A 170 9.46 4.93 -4.92
CA TYR A 170 8.19 4.23 -5.07
C TYR A 170 7.02 5.18 -5.38
N ASN A 171 7.01 6.36 -4.76
CA ASN A 171 5.97 7.37 -4.99
C ASN A 171 5.98 7.87 -6.43
N GLU A 172 7.17 8.24 -6.96
CA GLU A 172 7.32 8.62 -8.37
C GLU A 172 6.89 7.51 -9.31
N ALA A 173 7.24 6.26 -8.99
CA ALA A 173 6.87 5.11 -9.80
C ALA A 173 5.35 4.90 -9.80
N LEU A 174 4.71 4.96 -8.63
CA LEU A 174 3.26 4.83 -8.50
C LEU A 174 2.53 5.93 -9.27
N ASP A 175 2.90 7.18 -9.03
CA ASP A 175 2.29 8.33 -9.70
C ASP A 175 2.47 8.24 -11.23
N SER A 176 3.65 7.83 -11.70
CA SER A 176 3.92 7.64 -13.14
C SER A 176 3.09 6.50 -13.76
N VAL A 177 2.94 5.37 -13.05
CA VAL A 177 2.11 4.25 -13.52
C VAL A 177 0.66 4.69 -13.65
N VAL A 178 0.14 5.39 -12.63
CA VAL A 178 -1.23 5.90 -12.66
C VAL A 178 -1.42 6.90 -13.79
N ASP A 179 -0.51 7.85 -13.96
CA ASP A 179 -0.57 8.84 -15.04
C ASP A 179 -0.59 8.18 -16.43
N ILE A 180 0.31 7.24 -16.69
CA ILE A 180 0.36 6.50 -17.96
C ILE A 180 -0.94 5.73 -18.20
N MET A 181 -1.46 5.04 -17.18
CA MET A 181 -2.67 4.22 -17.33
C MET A 181 -3.91 5.09 -17.51
N ILE A 182 -4.05 6.18 -16.75
CA ILE A 182 -5.20 7.09 -16.84
C ILE A 182 -5.19 7.83 -18.20
N ASN A 183 -4.08 8.40 -18.63
CA ASN A 183 -3.97 9.06 -19.93
C ASN A 183 -4.20 8.07 -21.09
N GLY A 184 -3.87 6.80 -20.92
CA GLY A 184 -4.15 5.74 -21.88
C GLY A 184 -5.66 5.48 -22.07
N ILE A 185 -6.47 5.69 -21.05
CA ILE A 185 -7.92 5.37 -21.06
C ILE A 185 -8.86 6.58 -21.04
N ALA A 186 -8.40 7.77 -20.64
CA ALA A 186 -9.18 9.00 -20.67
C ALA A 186 -9.55 9.39 -22.10
N LYS A 187 -10.73 10.03 -22.26
CA LYS A 187 -11.18 10.64 -23.52
C LYS A 187 -11.03 12.14 -23.48
#